data_67457d90b2a961ca09ece3f232e23693
#
_entry.id   67457d90b2a961ca09ece3f232e23693
#
_cell.length_a   1.000
_cell.length_b   1.000
_cell.length_c   1.000
_cell.angle_alpha   90.00
_cell.angle_beta   90.00
_cell.angle_gamma   90.00
#
_symmetry.space_group_name_H-M   'P 1'
#
loop_
_entity.id
_entity.type
_entity.pdbx_description
1 polymer ?
#
loop_
_entity_poly.entity_id
_entity_poly.type
_entity_poly.pdbx_seq_one_letter_code
_entity_poly.pdbx_strand_id
1 'polypeptide(L)'
;MSDIIQFPNVSQKLLKDIKQAEENRNYDQMYEYIEQYERQFELTEEIAMMKCRMLYETESYLELREEAIVLLKSGIQQYDTLMVYYVKSLIGLNQYFEAIEVINQIIDEVRNHKTRMALYPLKEFAKSKLIEDEKEVTKSLTDFNFLSMREQTNLLLKLIDNGHFQFKETILYLLETQSHSYNMMSLMIEYLRFANCTQELMIEKYGIKTTIVPAHLKGLEHTTLKELVLPCVMQSLEDGAIHIAEEAHHIMNNHSILLYPFDIESLFDINAWINAYECYFKNMLGIQCELQNYDTFKFIQQLDLNGNS
;
A
#
# COMPACT_ATOMS: atom_id res chain seq x y z
N MET A 1 -9.13 -29.81 26.87
CA MET A 1 -8.15 -29.59 25.79
C MET A 1 -7.57 -30.96 25.47
N SER A 2 -7.89 -31.51 24.32
CA SER A 2 -7.31 -32.81 23.88
C SER A 2 -5.99 -32.54 23.23
N ASP A 3 -4.91 -33.00 23.85
CA ASP A 3 -3.58 -33.00 23.23
C ASP A 3 -3.62 -33.84 21.96
N ILE A 4 -3.53 -33.19 20.81
CA ILE A 4 -3.36 -33.87 19.52
C ILE A 4 -1.93 -34.42 19.52
N ILE A 5 -1.77 -35.71 19.76
CA ILE A 5 -0.50 -36.41 19.62
C ILE A 5 -0.17 -36.43 18.13
N GLN A 6 0.72 -35.54 17.69
CA GLN A 6 1.23 -35.51 16.32
C GLN A 6 2.07 -36.76 16.06
N PHE A 7 1.71 -37.52 15.03
CA PHE A 7 2.51 -38.67 14.60
C PHE A 7 3.85 -38.18 14.06
N PRO A 8 5.00 -38.67 14.56
CA PRO A 8 6.34 -38.20 14.21
C PRO A 8 6.67 -38.22 12.70
N ASN A 9 5.90 -38.97 11.92
CA ASN A 9 6.15 -39.19 10.48
C ASN A 9 5.39 -38.24 9.55
N VAL A 10 4.46 -37.40 10.06
CA VAL A 10 3.61 -36.56 9.18
C VAL A 10 4.44 -35.42 8.57
N SER A 11 5.27 -34.75 9.36
CA SER A 11 6.17 -33.69 8.89
C SER A 11 7.14 -34.19 7.81
N GLN A 12 7.76 -35.36 8.05
CA GLN A 12 8.69 -35.95 7.08
C GLN A 12 8.00 -36.42 5.79
N LYS A 13 6.77 -36.93 5.91
CA LYS A 13 5.96 -37.32 4.74
C LYS A 13 5.60 -36.07 3.92
N LEU A 14 5.08 -35.01 4.53
CA LEU A 14 4.75 -33.76 3.84
C LEU A 14 5.98 -33.16 3.15
N LEU A 15 7.14 -33.12 3.84
CA LEU A 15 8.38 -32.66 3.23
C LEU A 15 8.77 -33.48 1.99
N LYS A 16 8.60 -34.81 2.04
CA LYS A 16 8.86 -35.66 0.87
C LYS A 16 7.87 -35.38 -0.27
N ASP A 17 6.60 -35.22 0.06
CA ASP A 17 5.55 -34.94 -0.93
C ASP A 17 5.77 -33.56 -1.59
N ILE A 18 6.18 -32.54 -0.81
CA ILE A 18 6.56 -31.21 -1.32
C ILE A 18 7.74 -31.32 -2.30
N LYS A 19 8.81 -32.04 -1.92
CA LYS A 19 10.00 -32.22 -2.78
C LYS A 19 9.64 -32.96 -4.08
N GLN A 20 8.79 -33.96 -4.00
CA GLN A 20 8.34 -34.70 -5.18
C GLN A 20 7.48 -33.85 -6.11
N ALA A 21 6.62 -33.00 -5.54
CA ALA A 21 5.81 -32.05 -6.31
C ALA A 21 6.70 -30.99 -7.00
N GLU A 22 7.76 -30.49 -6.32
CA GLU A 22 8.74 -29.57 -6.90
C GLU A 22 9.50 -30.23 -8.06
N GLU A 23 10.01 -31.45 -7.89
CA GLU A 23 10.71 -32.21 -8.96
C GLU A 23 9.83 -32.41 -10.19
N ASN A 24 8.54 -32.67 -9.99
CA ASN A 24 7.54 -32.83 -11.05
C ASN A 24 7.04 -31.49 -11.61
N ARG A 25 7.44 -30.34 -11.06
CA ARG A 25 6.91 -29.00 -11.38
C ARG A 25 5.39 -28.89 -11.25
N ASN A 26 4.82 -29.67 -10.33
CA ASN A 26 3.41 -29.58 -10.01
C ASN A 26 3.18 -28.58 -8.87
N TYR A 27 3.20 -27.30 -9.23
CA TYR A 27 3.19 -26.21 -8.27
C TYR A 27 1.85 -26.07 -7.53
N ASP A 28 0.73 -26.42 -8.15
CA ASP A 28 -0.58 -26.42 -7.47
C ASP A 28 -0.58 -27.42 -6.31
N GLN A 29 -0.12 -28.63 -6.56
CA GLN A 29 -0.04 -29.68 -5.55
C GLN A 29 1.02 -29.35 -4.48
N MET A 30 2.13 -28.72 -4.89
CA MET A 30 3.17 -28.26 -3.97
C MET A 30 2.61 -27.20 -3.00
N TYR A 31 1.81 -26.24 -3.52
CA TYR A 31 1.14 -25.22 -2.73
C TYR A 31 0.24 -25.86 -1.65
N GLU A 32 -0.63 -26.80 -2.06
CA GLU A 32 -1.52 -27.51 -1.12
C GLU A 32 -0.75 -28.25 0.00
N TYR A 33 0.38 -28.88 -0.33
CA TYR A 33 1.20 -29.59 0.68
C TYR A 33 1.91 -28.62 1.62
N ILE A 34 2.38 -27.45 1.11
CA ILE A 34 2.97 -26.41 1.94
C ILE A 34 1.93 -25.83 2.89
N GLU A 35 0.71 -25.50 2.43
CA GLU A 35 -0.38 -25.05 3.31
C GLU A 35 -0.72 -26.09 4.39
N GLN A 36 -0.76 -27.38 4.04
CA GLN A 36 -1.00 -28.44 5.02
C GLN A 36 0.12 -28.50 6.07
N TYR A 37 1.36 -28.22 5.64
CA TYR A 37 2.51 -28.17 6.54
C TYR A 37 2.40 -26.98 7.50
N GLU A 38 2.13 -25.78 6.98
CA GLU A 38 2.00 -24.53 7.76
C GLU A 38 0.87 -24.57 8.82
N ARG A 39 -0.21 -25.29 8.54
CA ARG A 39 -1.30 -25.49 9.52
C ARG A 39 -0.91 -26.32 10.73
N GLN A 40 0.16 -27.10 10.67
CA GLN A 40 0.51 -28.09 11.69
C GLN A 40 1.92 -27.87 12.27
N PHE A 41 2.82 -27.23 11.53
CA PHE A 41 4.23 -27.11 11.85
C PHE A 41 4.75 -25.72 11.52
N GLU A 42 5.79 -25.28 12.22
CA GLU A 42 6.56 -24.11 11.81
C GLU A 42 7.34 -24.41 10.54
N LEU A 43 7.41 -23.43 9.63
CA LEU A 43 8.18 -23.55 8.40
C LEU A 43 9.65 -23.75 8.70
N THR A 44 10.23 -24.80 8.14
CA THR A 44 11.68 -24.96 8.11
C THR A 44 12.28 -24.06 7.02
N GLU A 45 13.53 -23.66 7.19
CA GLU A 45 14.27 -22.87 6.19
C GLU A 45 14.18 -23.48 4.78
N GLU A 46 14.30 -24.80 4.68
CA GLU A 46 14.23 -25.54 3.42
C GLU A 46 12.87 -25.34 2.73
N ILE A 47 11.77 -25.53 3.46
CA ILE A 47 10.41 -25.39 2.91
C ILE A 47 10.11 -23.93 2.57
N ALA A 48 10.54 -22.98 3.40
CA ALA A 48 10.39 -21.56 3.13
C ALA A 48 11.07 -21.16 1.81
N MET A 49 12.27 -21.64 1.56
CA MET A 49 12.97 -21.38 0.30
C MET A 49 12.31 -22.06 -0.91
N MET A 50 11.76 -23.26 -0.72
CA MET A 50 10.98 -23.96 -1.75
C MET A 50 9.67 -23.20 -2.07
N LYS A 51 9.00 -22.65 -1.04
CA LYS A 51 7.81 -21.81 -1.21
C LYS A 51 8.13 -20.54 -2.01
N CYS A 52 9.19 -19.83 -1.66
CA CYS A 52 9.61 -18.65 -2.42
C CYS A 52 9.92 -18.98 -3.89
N ARG A 53 10.57 -20.09 -4.15
CA ARG A 53 10.86 -20.55 -5.52
C ARG A 53 9.58 -20.86 -6.28
N MET A 54 8.68 -21.60 -5.68
CA MET A 54 7.39 -21.94 -6.27
C MET A 54 6.60 -20.68 -6.63
N LEU A 55 6.46 -19.73 -5.68
CA LEU A 55 5.75 -18.48 -5.90
C LEU A 55 6.37 -17.64 -7.02
N TYR A 56 7.70 -17.69 -7.16
CA TYR A 56 8.39 -17.06 -8.29
C TYR A 56 8.08 -17.72 -9.63
N GLU A 57 8.13 -19.06 -9.69
CA GLU A 57 7.88 -19.84 -10.92
C GLU A 57 6.39 -19.78 -11.36
N THR A 58 5.48 -19.55 -10.42
CA THR A 58 4.03 -19.36 -10.69
C THR A 58 3.67 -17.89 -10.91
N GLU A 59 4.64 -16.97 -10.96
CA GLU A 59 4.43 -15.53 -11.11
C GLU A 59 3.52 -14.90 -10.04
N SER A 60 3.38 -15.56 -8.88
CA SER A 60 2.63 -15.08 -7.71
C SER A 60 3.44 -14.02 -6.94
N TYR A 61 3.81 -12.94 -7.64
CA TYR A 61 4.79 -11.97 -7.14
C TYR A 61 4.34 -11.20 -5.90
N LEU A 62 3.03 -10.93 -5.75
CA LEU A 62 2.52 -10.25 -4.55
C LEU A 62 2.71 -11.12 -3.31
N GLU A 63 2.30 -12.38 -3.39
CA GLU A 63 2.47 -13.35 -2.30
C GLU A 63 3.96 -13.60 -2.01
N LEU A 64 4.78 -13.70 -3.06
CA LEU A 64 6.24 -13.82 -2.90
C LEU A 64 6.84 -12.64 -2.15
N ARG A 65 6.38 -11.41 -2.42
CA ARG A 65 6.85 -10.21 -1.73
C ARG A 65 6.49 -10.27 -0.24
N GLU A 66 5.25 -10.61 0.07
CA GLU A 66 4.76 -10.71 1.46
C GLU A 66 5.51 -11.81 2.22
N GLU A 67 5.65 -12.99 1.62
CA GLU A 67 6.37 -14.11 2.22
C GLU A 67 7.84 -13.75 2.48
N ALA A 68 8.52 -13.15 1.51
CA ALA A 68 9.92 -12.74 1.67
C ALA A 68 10.09 -11.73 2.82
N ILE A 69 9.17 -10.77 2.98
CA ILE A 69 9.19 -9.80 4.09
C ILE A 69 9.02 -10.51 5.45
N VAL A 70 8.07 -11.44 5.54
CA VAL A 70 7.84 -12.21 6.78
C VAL A 70 9.07 -13.01 7.15
N LEU A 71 9.67 -13.70 6.18
CA LEU A 71 10.88 -14.52 6.39
C LEU A 71 12.10 -13.67 6.77
N LEU A 72 12.28 -12.50 6.15
CA LEU A 72 13.35 -11.55 6.50
C LEU A 72 13.20 -11.06 7.95
N LYS A 73 11.98 -10.77 8.39
CA LYS A 73 11.68 -10.33 9.76
C LYS A 73 11.88 -11.46 10.79
N SER A 74 11.66 -12.72 10.41
CA SER A 74 11.86 -13.89 11.29
C SER A 74 13.33 -14.24 11.54
N GLY A 75 14.26 -13.61 10.80
CA GLY A 75 15.70 -13.79 10.99
C GLY A 75 16.26 -15.09 10.40
N ILE A 76 15.64 -15.63 9.36
CA ILE A 76 16.15 -16.78 8.61
C ILE A 76 17.59 -16.54 8.12
N GLN A 77 18.46 -17.56 8.20
CA GLN A 77 19.88 -17.40 7.88
C GLN A 77 20.20 -17.21 6.39
N GLN A 78 19.24 -17.49 5.49
CA GLN A 78 19.43 -17.33 4.03
C GLN A 78 19.08 -15.92 3.54
N TYR A 79 19.43 -14.89 4.28
CA TYR A 79 19.18 -13.49 3.97
C TYR A 79 19.48 -13.14 2.51
N ASP A 80 20.67 -13.49 2.02
CA ASP A 80 21.11 -13.17 0.66
C ASP A 80 20.17 -13.73 -0.42
N THR A 81 19.71 -14.95 -0.26
CA THR A 81 18.80 -15.61 -1.22
C THR A 81 17.41 -15.00 -1.14
N LEU A 82 16.92 -14.71 0.06
CA LEU A 82 15.63 -14.06 0.28
C LEU A 82 15.59 -12.66 -0.35
N MET A 83 16.66 -11.89 -0.21
CA MET A 83 16.76 -10.57 -0.84
C MET A 83 16.68 -10.65 -2.37
N VAL A 84 17.24 -11.69 -3.00
CA VAL A 84 17.07 -11.90 -4.45
C VAL A 84 15.60 -12.17 -4.80
N TYR A 85 14.88 -12.99 -4.02
CA TYR A 85 13.45 -13.24 -4.25
C TYR A 85 12.61 -12.00 -4.01
N TYR A 86 12.91 -11.21 -2.97
CA TYR A 86 12.26 -9.94 -2.72
C TYR A 86 12.43 -8.97 -3.90
N VAL A 87 13.65 -8.78 -4.38
CA VAL A 87 13.91 -7.94 -5.57
C VAL A 87 13.20 -8.48 -6.82
N LYS A 88 13.19 -9.79 -7.03
CA LYS A 88 12.49 -10.41 -8.15
C LYS A 88 10.98 -10.19 -8.08
N SER A 89 10.39 -10.23 -6.87
CA SER A 89 8.96 -9.95 -6.68
C SER A 89 8.62 -8.49 -7.01
N LEU A 90 9.45 -7.54 -6.59
CA LEU A 90 9.28 -6.13 -6.95
C LEU A 90 9.31 -5.91 -8.46
N ILE A 91 10.26 -6.56 -9.16
CA ILE A 91 10.36 -6.49 -10.62
C ILE A 91 9.12 -7.11 -11.29
N GLY A 92 8.65 -8.25 -10.80
CA GLY A 92 7.45 -8.90 -11.31
C GLY A 92 6.18 -8.06 -11.10
N LEU A 93 6.15 -7.25 -10.05
CA LEU A 93 5.09 -6.28 -9.75
C LEU A 93 5.26 -4.94 -10.50
N ASN A 94 6.26 -4.81 -11.38
CA ASN A 94 6.63 -3.59 -12.08
C ASN A 94 7.07 -2.43 -11.15
N GLN A 95 7.48 -2.72 -9.92
CA GLN A 95 7.99 -1.77 -8.93
C GLN A 95 9.50 -1.54 -9.16
N TYR A 96 9.86 -1.07 -10.33
CA TYR A 96 11.25 -0.99 -10.78
C TYR A 96 12.10 0.00 -9.98
N PHE A 97 11.52 1.14 -9.58
CA PHE A 97 12.21 2.13 -8.77
C PHE A 97 12.57 1.55 -7.39
N GLU A 98 11.60 0.94 -6.71
CA GLU A 98 11.80 0.31 -5.40
C GLU A 98 12.84 -0.83 -5.50
N ALA A 99 12.78 -1.64 -6.56
CA ALA A 99 13.78 -2.69 -6.78
C ALA A 99 15.21 -2.14 -6.89
N ILE A 100 15.40 -1.00 -7.58
CA ILE A 100 16.71 -0.34 -7.70
C ILE A 100 17.17 0.20 -6.36
N GLU A 101 16.29 0.87 -5.61
CA GLU A 101 16.60 1.42 -4.29
C GLU A 101 17.00 0.32 -3.29
N VAL A 102 16.23 -0.76 -3.25
CA VAL A 102 16.56 -1.93 -2.42
C VAL A 102 17.92 -2.50 -2.80
N ILE A 103 18.20 -2.71 -4.10
CA ILE A 103 19.51 -3.22 -4.53
C ILE A 103 20.64 -2.27 -4.13
N ASN A 104 20.44 -0.94 -4.27
CA ASN A 104 21.45 0.04 -3.87
C ASN A 104 21.78 -0.04 -2.38
N GLN A 105 20.75 -0.24 -1.54
CA GLN A 105 20.92 -0.34 -0.08
C GLN A 105 21.66 -1.61 0.32
N ILE A 106 21.33 -2.76 -0.29
CA ILE A 106 21.84 -4.06 0.14
C ILE A 106 23.13 -4.50 -0.52
N ILE A 107 23.54 -3.89 -1.65
CA ILE A 107 24.63 -4.41 -2.49
C ILE A 107 25.96 -4.49 -1.73
N ASP A 108 26.21 -3.59 -0.79
CA ASP A 108 27.39 -3.55 0.05
C ASP A 108 27.30 -4.49 1.26
N GLU A 109 26.08 -4.82 1.72
CA GLU A 109 25.82 -5.72 2.83
C GLU A 109 25.88 -7.19 2.42
N VAL A 110 25.50 -7.48 1.17
CA VAL A 110 25.51 -8.84 0.61
C VAL A 110 26.95 -9.36 0.54
N ARG A 111 27.25 -10.39 1.33
CA ARG A 111 28.59 -10.99 1.41
C ARG A 111 28.88 -11.96 0.28
N ASN A 112 27.84 -12.65 -0.20
CA ASN A 112 28.00 -13.68 -1.23
C ASN A 112 28.17 -13.06 -2.63
N HIS A 113 29.31 -13.31 -3.25
CA HIS A 113 29.61 -12.84 -4.61
C HIS A 113 28.58 -13.31 -5.64
N LYS A 114 28.06 -14.55 -5.53
CA LYS A 114 27.04 -15.07 -6.44
C LYS A 114 25.73 -14.24 -6.36
N THR A 115 25.36 -13.85 -5.16
CA THR A 115 24.17 -13.01 -4.93
C THR A 115 24.34 -11.62 -5.56
N ARG A 116 25.52 -11.00 -5.38
CA ARG A 116 25.81 -9.71 -6.08
C ARG A 116 25.69 -9.86 -7.59
N MET A 117 26.28 -10.93 -8.15
CA MET A 117 26.21 -11.22 -9.58
C MET A 117 24.77 -11.48 -10.08
N ALA A 118 23.88 -11.96 -9.21
CA ALA A 118 22.47 -12.11 -9.55
C ALA A 118 21.69 -10.78 -9.48
N LEU A 119 22.07 -9.86 -8.58
CA LEU A 119 21.40 -8.57 -8.39
C LEU A 119 21.75 -7.56 -9.50
N TYR A 120 22.96 -7.56 -10.04
CA TYR A 120 23.36 -6.62 -11.10
C TYR A 120 22.47 -6.68 -12.35
N PRO A 121 22.21 -7.85 -12.97
CA PRO A 121 21.30 -7.94 -14.12
C PRO A 121 19.88 -7.48 -13.80
N LEU A 122 19.39 -7.77 -12.59
CA LEU A 122 18.07 -7.31 -12.14
C LEU A 122 18.00 -5.79 -12.06
N LYS A 123 19.05 -5.15 -11.52
CA LYS A 123 19.17 -3.70 -11.47
C LYS A 123 19.18 -3.06 -12.86
N GLU A 124 19.99 -3.59 -13.78
CA GLU A 124 20.06 -3.06 -15.15
C GLU A 124 18.76 -3.28 -15.92
N PHE A 125 18.09 -4.42 -15.71
CA PHE A 125 16.76 -4.66 -16.27
C PHE A 125 15.74 -3.62 -15.74
N ALA A 126 15.68 -3.43 -14.42
CA ALA A 126 14.78 -2.45 -13.80
C ALA A 126 15.03 -1.02 -14.32
N LYS A 127 16.31 -0.61 -14.47
CA LYS A 127 16.66 0.68 -15.06
C LYS A 127 16.17 0.83 -16.50
N SER A 128 16.35 -0.21 -17.32
CA SER A 128 15.89 -0.17 -18.71
C SER A 128 14.38 0.00 -18.81
N LYS A 129 13.64 -0.64 -17.91
CA LYS A 129 12.17 -0.51 -17.83
C LYS A 129 11.74 0.88 -17.39
N LEU A 130 12.42 1.50 -16.43
CA LEU A 130 12.12 2.88 -16.04
C LEU A 130 12.31 3.87 -17.19
N ILE A 131 13.36 3.69 -18.03
CA ILE A 131 13.60 4.55 -19.19
C ILE A 131 12.51 4.36 -20.27
N GLU A 132 12.04 3.13 -20.48
CA GLU A 132 10.91 2.86 -21.39
C GLU A 132 9.63 3.53 -20.87
N ASP A 133 9.32 3.37 -19.58
CA ASP A 133 8.14 3.96 -18.92
C ASP A 133 8.17 5.48 -18.97
N GLU A 134 9.31 6.13 -18.79
CA GLU A 134 9.44 7.59 -18.84
C GLU A 134 8.93 8.19 -20.16
N LYS A 135 9.18 7.54 -21.27
CA LYS A 135 8.72 7.99 -22.60
C LYS A 135 7.20 7.91 -22.72
N GLU A 136 6.61 6.83 -22.23
CA GLU A 136 5.15 6.64 -22.21
C GLU A 136 4.47 7.66 -21.30
N VAL A 137 5.01 7.84 -20.11
CA VAL A 137 4.55 8.81 -19.11
C VAL A 137 4.59 10.23 -19.65
N THR A 138 5.67 10.63 -20.31
CA THR A 138 5.81 11.98 -20.92
C THR A 138 4.68 12.25 -21.91
N LYS A 139 4.34 11.27 -22.75
CA LYS A 139 3.23 11.38 -23.69
C LYS A 139 1.90 11.50 -22.95
N SER A 140 1.65 10.64 -21.98
CA SER A 140 0.40 10.64 -21.20
C SER A 140 0.21 11.94 -20.41
N LEU A 141 1.28 12.54 -19.88
CA LEU A 141 1.21 13.83 -19.19
C LEU A 141 0.86 14.98 -20.14
N THR A 142 1.33 14.91 -21.40
CA THR A 142 0.94 15.91 -22.42
C THR A 142 -0.55 15.87 -22.70
N ASP A 143 -1.16 14.69 -22.66
CA ASP A 143 -2.57 14.43 -22.94
C ASP A 143 -3.42 14.34 -21.66
N PHE A 144 -2.89 14.72 -20.48
CA PHE A 144 -3.49 14.49 -19.16
C PHE A 144 -4.96 14.86 -19.07
N ASN A 145 -5.35 15.98 -19.65
CA ASN A 145 -6.74 16.49 -19.61
C ASN A 145 -7.73 15.67 -20.43
N PHE A 146 -7.24 14.88 -21.39
CA PHE A 146 -8.06 14.02 -22.22
C PHE A 146 -8.22 12.61 -21.64
N LEU A 147 -7.46 12.30 -20.59
CA LEU A 147 -7.55 11.02 -19.88
C LEU A 147 -8.79 11.00 -18.99
N SER A 148 -9.39 9.82 -18.86
CA SER A 148 -10.42 9.58 -17.84
C SER A 148 -9.83 9.74 -16.43
N MET A 149 -10.68 9.98 -15.43
CA MET A 149 -10.23 10.10 -14.02
C MET A 149 -9.43 8.87 -13.57
N ARG A 150 -9.85 7.68 -13.98
CA ARG A 150 -9.13 6.43 -13.67
C ARG A 150 -7.72 6.38 -14.28
N GLU A 151 -7.59 6.82 -15.54
CA GLU A 151 -6.29 6.88 -16.22
C GLU A 151 -5.38 7.93 -15.61
N GLN A 152 -5.93 9.11 -15.26
CA GLN A 152 -5.18 10.16 -14.54
C GLN A 152 -4.67 9.65 -13.18
N THR A 153 -5.53 8.96 -12.41
CA THR A 153 -5.17 8.36 -11.13
C THR A 153 -4.06 7.33 -11.30
N ASN A 154 -4.22 6.40 -12.24
CA ASN A 154 -3.22 5.36 -12.52
C ASN A 154 -1.88 5.96 -12.97
N LEU A 155 -1.93 7.04 -13.77
CA LEU A 155 -0.71 7.74 -14.20
C LEU A 155 0.03 8.36 -13.01
N LEU A 156 -0.67 9.05 -12.10
CA LEU A 156 -0.05 9.64 -10.91
C LEU A 156 0.52 8.57 -9.96
N LEU A 157 -0.21 7.47 -9.74
CA LEU A 157 0.30 6.34 -8.96
C LEU A 157 1.56 5.75 -9.61
N LYS A 158 1.55 5.53 -10.93
CA LYS A 158 2.71 5.05 -11.69
C LYS A 158 3.91 6.01 -11.55
N LEU A 159 3.67 7.32 -11.56
CA LEU A 159 4.72 8.32 -11.33
C LEU A 159 5.36 8.18 -9.95
N ILE A 160 4.54 7.96 -8.92
CA ILE A 160 5.00 7.77 -7.52
C ILE A 160 5.77 6.45 -7.41
N ASP A 161 5.16 5.35 -7.85
CA ASP A 161 5.71 3.99 -7.70
C ASP A 161 7.04 3.80 -8.45
N ASN A 162 7.20 4.47 -9.60
CA ASN A 162 8.42 4.42 -10.40
C ASN A 162 9.41 5.58 -10.13
N GLY A 163 9.11 6.44 -9.14
CA GLY A 163 10.00 7.53 -8.75
C GLY A 163 10.25 8.57 -9.86
N HIS A 164 9.28 8.77 -10.75
CA HIS A 164 9.36 9.75 -11.84
C HIS A 164 9.14 11.18 -11.34
N PHE A 165 9.98 11.63 -10.39
CA PHE A 165 9.84 12.94 -9.73
C PHE A 165 10.35 14.13 -10.53
N GLN A 166 10.95 13.90 -11.70
CA GLN A 166 11.35 14.94 -12.66
C GLN A 166 10.18 15.72 -13.25
N PHE A 167 8.96 15.16 -13.21
CA PHE A 167 7.75 15.81 -13.70
C PHE A 167 7.09 16.74 -12.67
N LYS A 168 7.79 17.08 -11.59
CA LYS A 168 7.31 17.93 -10.51
C LYS A 168 6.70 19.25 -11.00
N GLU A 169 7.39 19.95 -11.88
CA GLU A 169 6.92 21.23 -12.43
C GLU A 169 5.66 21.07 -13.30
N THR A 170 5.54 19.94 -14.01
CA THR A 170 4.35 19.65 -14.82
C THR A 170 3.14 19.39 -13.93
N ILE A 171 3.28 18.59 -12.87
CA ILE A 171 2.18 18.32 -11.93
C ILE A 171 1.79 19.56 -11.16
N LEU A 172 2.76 20.39 -10.76
CA LEU A 172 2.51 21.69 -10.15
C LEU A 172 1.67 22.59 -11.05
N TYR A 173 2.07 22.73 -12.31
CA TYR A 173 1.34 23.52 -13.31
C TYR A 173 -0.09 23.00 -13.51
N LEU A 174 -0.28 21.69 -13.61
CA LEU A 174 -1.62 21.09 -13.75
C LEU A 174 -2.48 21.41 -12.51
N LEU A 175 -1.94 21.26 -11.30
CA LEU A 175 -2.67 21.53 -10.05
C LEU A 175 -3.09 22.99 -9.92
N GLU A 176 -2.25 23.94 -10.34
CA GLU A 176 -2.53 25.38 -10.22
C GLU A 176 -3.44 25.93 -11.30
N THR A 177 -3.39 25.37 -12.52
CA THR A 177 -4.07 25.96 -13.69
C THR A 177 -5.38 25.29 -14.08
N GLN A 178 -5.68 24.12 -13.51
CA GLN A 178 -6.82 23.31 -13.92
C GLN A 178 -7.73 22.98 -12.73
N SER A 179 -8.99 22.67 -13.08
CA SER A 179 -9.97 22.22 -12.09
C SER A 179 -9.90 20.69 -11.96
N HIS A 180 -9.68 20.20 -10.77
CA HIS A 180 -9.60 18.78 -10.46
C HIS A 180 -10.60 18.37 -9.38
N SER A 181 -10.98 17.08 -9.34
CA SER A 181 -11.68 16.53 -8.18
C SER A 181 -10.78 16.59 -6.93
N TYR A 182 -11.40 16.63 -5.76
CA TYR A 182 -10.64 16.72 -4.50
C TYR A 182 -9.69 15.52 -4.28
N ASN A 183 -10.10 14.33 -4.72
CA ASN A 183 -9.24 13.15 -4.70
C ASN A 183 -8.02 13.30 -5.60
N MET A 184 -8.22 13.84 -6.81
CA MET A 184 -7.14 14.09 -7.75
C MET A 184 -6.16 15.14 -7.21
N MET A 185 -6.68 16.23 -6.62
CA MET A 185 -5.85 17.23 -5.95
C MET A 185 -5.00 16.61 -4.84
N SER A 186 -5.60 15.74 -4.01
CA SER A 186 -4.87 15.03 -2.94
C SER A 186 -3.74 14.18 -3.48
N LEU A 187 -3.98 13.42 -4.55
CA LEU A 187 -2.99 12.57 -5.16
C LEU A 187 -1.85 13.37 -5.83
N MET A 188 -2.17 14.49 -6.48
CA MET A 188 -1.17 15.41 -7.02
C MET A 188 -0.30 16.03 -5.90
N ILE A 189 -0.90 16.41 -4.78
CA ILE A 189 -0.17 16.94 -3.62
C ILE A 189 0.73 15.85 -3.01
N GLU A 190 0.24 14.63 -2.92
CA GLU A 190 1.04 13.49 -2.44
C GLU A 190 2.23 13.19 -3.36
N TYR A 191 2.04 13.23 -4.68
CA TYR A 191 3.13 13.16 -5.64
C TYR A 191 4.16 14.29 -5.43
N LEU A 192 3.70 15.54 -5.26
CA LEU A 192 4.57 16.68 -5.00
C LEU A 192 5.34 16.55 -3.67
N ARG A 193 4.74 15.91 -2.67
CA ARG A 193 5.40 15.56 -1.41
C ARG A 193 6.56 14.58 -1.65
N PHE A 194 6.31 13.49 -2.36
CA PHE A 194 7.35 12.52 -2.73
C PHE A 194 8.46 13.14 -3.61
N ALA A 195 8.07 14.06 -4.50
CA ALA A 195 9.00 14.84 -5.32
C ALA A 195 9.77 15.92 -4.54
N ASN A 196 9.59 15.99 -3.21
CA ASN A 196 10.21 16.97 -2.33
C ASN A 196 10.01 18.41 -2.82
N CYS A 197 8.75 18.76 -3.18
CA CYS A 197 8.40 20.10 -3.63
C CYS A 197 8.36 21.07 -2.45
N THR A 198 9.23 22.09 -2.47
CA THR A 198 9.34 23.11 -1.43
C THR A 198 8.61 24.41 -1.77
N GLN A 199 7.92 24.49 -2.90
CA GLN A 199 7.12 25.64 -3.28
C GLN A 199 5.86 25.70 -2.42
N GLU A 200 5.50 26.92 -1.98
CA GLU A 200 4.24 27.18 -1.29
C GLU A 200 3.08 27.12 -2.28
N LEU A 201 2.02 26.39 -1.91
CA LEU A 201 0.80 26.23 -2.71
C LEU A 201 -0.42 26.66 -1.90
N MET A 202 -1.30 27.40 -2.53
CA MET A 202 -2.62 27.71 -1.96
C MET A 202 -3.63 26.65 -2.44
N ILE A 203 -4.18 25.91 -1.50
CA ILE A 203 -5.17 24.87 -1.74
C ILE A 203 -6.54 25.30 -1.22
N GLU A 204 -7.57 25.13 -2.01
CA GLU A 204 -8.96 25.37 -1.64
C GLU A 204 -9.80 24.11 -1.87
N LYS A 205 -10.41 23.58 -0.81
CA LYS A 205 -11.41 22.50 -0.85
C LYS A 205 -12.51 22.79 0.14
N TYR A 206 -13.75 22.47 -0.19
CA TYR A 206 -14.93 22.70 0.69
C TYR A 206 -15.09 24.15 1.16
N GLY A 207 -14.59 25.13 0.38
CA GLY A 207 -14.58 26.54 0.79
C GLY A 207 -13.52 26.92 1.82
N ILE A 208 -12.66 25.96 2.21
CA ILE A 208 -11.55 26.16 3.14
C ILE A 208 -10.28 26.38 2.34
N LYS A 209 -9.55 27.45 2.68
CA LYS A 209 -8.27 27.77 2.06
C LYS A 209 -7.12 27.54 3.04
N THR A 210 -6.07 26.90 2.55
CA THR A 210 -4.84 26.73 3.30
C THR A 210 -3.63 26.90 2.40
N THR A 211 -2.51 27.34 2.97
CA THR A 211 -1.22 27.37 2.29
C THR A 211 -0.37 26.22 2.82
N ILE A 212 0.18 25.45 1.91
CA ILE A 212 0.99 24.26 2.22
C ILE A 212 2.33 24.31 1.51
N VAL A 213 3.30 23.60 2.07
CA VAL A 213 4.55 23.20 1.41
C VAL A 213 4.55 21.69 1.32
N PRO A 214 4.37 21.09 0.12
CA PRO A 214 4.20 19.64 -0.01
C PRO A 214 5.28 18.82 0.69
N ALA A 215 6.55 19.22 0.57
CA ALA A 215 7.69 18.56 1.22
C ALA A 215 7.58 18.44 2.76
N HIS A 216 6.76 19.27 3.40
CA HIS A 216 6.60 19.31 4.86
C HIS A 216 5.36 18.55 5.36
N LEU A 217 4.56 17.98 4.46
CA LEU A 217 3.35 17.24 4.81
C LEU A 217 3.71 15.83 5.33
N LYS A 218 2.90 15.34 6.26
CA LYS A 218 3.05 13.97 6.79
C LYS A 218 2.76 12.86 5.77
N GLY A 219 1.96 13.14 4.75
CA GLY A 219 1.52 12.16 3.77
C GLY A 219 0.14 11.58 4.08
N LEU A 220 -0.48 11.00 3.04
CA LEU A 220 -1.84 10.46 3.08
C LEU A 220 -2.04 9.35 4.12
N GLU A 221 -1.00 8.55 4.38
CA GLU A 221 -1.09 7.43 5.33
C GLU A 221 -0.95 7.87 6.80
N HIS A 222 -0.46 9.09 7.03
CA HIS A 222 -0.15 9.64 8.34
C HIS A 222 -1.01 10.86 8.70
N THR A 223 -2.23 10.92 8.17
CA THR A 223 -3.19 11.98 8.53
C THR A 223 -3.74 11.76 9.94
N THR A 224 -4.03 12.85 10.66
CA THR A 224 -4.65 12.79 12.00
C THR A 224 -5.96 11.99 12.00
N LEU A 225 -6.73 12.04 10.90
CA LEU A 225 -7.94 11.23 10.74
C LEU A 225 -7.62 9.73 10.78
N LYS A 226 -6.59 9.27 10.07
CA LYS A 226 -6.19 7.86 10.04
C LYS A 226 -5.52 7.39 11.33
N GLU A 227 -4.67 8.23 11.92
CA GLU A 227 -3.86 7.83 13.07
C GLU A 227 -4.62 7.91 14.41
N LEU A 228 -5.55 8.87 14.56
CA LEU A 228 -6.24 9.10 15.82
C LEU A 228 -7.74 8.81 15.77
N VAL A 229 -8.46 9.35 14.78
CA VAL A 229 -9.92 9.27 14.75
C VAL A 229 -10.40 7.87 14.32
N LEU A 230 -9.86 7.35 13.22
CA LEU A 230 -10.25 6.05 12.68
C LEU A 230 -10.14 4.91 13.70
N PRO A 231 -9.02 4.72 14.43
CA PRO A 231 -8.92 3.63 15.41
C PRO A 231 -9.95 3.72 16.53
N CYS A 232 -10.23 4.93 17.02
CA CYS A 232 -11.24 5.15 18.07
C CYS A 232 -12.65 4.82 17.60
N VAL A 233 -13.01 5.26 16.39
CA VAL A 233 -14.32 4.96 15.80
C VAL A 233 -14.46 3.47 15.54
N MET A 234 -13.43 2.81 15.00
CA MET A 234 -13.44 1.37 14.73
C MET A 234 -13.64 0.57 16.01
N GLN A 235 -12.93 0.90 17.09
CA GLN A 235 -13.08 0.26 18.39
C GLN A 235 -14.53 0.40 18.93
N SER A 236 -15.12 1.59 18.82
CA SER A 236 -16.52 1.82 19.25
C SER A 236 -17.54 1.03 18.43
N LEU A 237 -17.28 0.83 17.11
CA LEU A 237 -18.16 0.05 16.24
C LEU A 237 -18.03 -1.46 16.46
N GLU A 238 -16.85 -1.97 16.75
CA GLU A 238 -16.64 -3.39 17.10
C GLU A 238 -17.45 -3.81 18.33
N ASP A 239 -17.57 -2.92 19.32
CA ASP A 239 -18.33 -3.17 20.54
C ASP A 239 -19.86 -3.16 20.34
N GLY A 240 -20.38 -2.52 19.29
CA GLY A 240 -21.82 -2.31 19.13
C GLY A 240 -22.40 -2.49 17.72
N ALA A 241 -21.59 -2.51 16.69
CA ALA A 241 -22.04 -2.46 15.28
C ALA A 241 -21.05 -3.10 14.30
N ILE A 242 -20.53 -4.27 14.63
CA ILE A 242 -19.47 -4.97 13.87
C ILE A 242 -19.80 -5.14 12.36
N HIS A 243 -21.09 -5.25 12.02
CA HIS A 243 -21.53 -5.43 10.63
C HIS A 243 -21.24 -4.24 9.70
N ILE A 244 -21.00 -3.04 10.26
CA ILE A 244 -20.69 -1.83 9.49
C ILE A 244 -19.21 -1.45 9.57
N ALA A 245 -18.43 -2.15 10.37
CA ALA A 245 -17.03 -1.77 10.62
C ALA A 245 -16.18 -1.72 9.35
N GLU A 246 -16.32 -2.70 8.47
CA GLU A 246 -15.58 -2.74 7.19
C GLU A 246 -15.95 -1.57 6.28
N GLU A 247 -17.26 -1.29 6.16
CA GLU A 247 -17.76 -0.15 5.38
C GLU A 247 -17.31 1.18 5.98
N ALA A 248 -17.38 1.31 7.31
CA ALA A 248 -16.91 2.49 8.04
C ALA A 248 -15.42 2.75 7.79
N HIS A 249 -14.60 1.70 7.84
CA HIS A 249 -13.18 1.79 7.54
C HIS A 249 -12.94 2.30 6.11
N HIS A 250 -13.69 1.78 5.15
CA HIS A 250 -13.57 2.20 3.75
C HIS A 250 -13.98 3.68 3.55
N ILE A 251 -15.13 4.08 4.11
CA ILE A 251 -15.63 5.46 4.03
C ILE A 251 -14.64 6.43 4.67
N MET A 252 -14.14 6.14 5.88
CA MET A 252 -13.19 7.03 6.57
C MET A 252 -11.85 7.14 5.86
N ASN A 253 -11.36 6.07 5.23
CA ASN A 253 -10.17 6.14 4.38
C ASN A 253 -10.39 7.06 3.17
N ASN A 254 -11.54 6.97 2.51
CA ASN A 254 -11.89 7.87 1.42
C ASN A 254 -11.98 9.33 1.89
N HIS A 255 -12.64 9.58 3.04
CA HIS A 255 -12.71 10.91 3.62
C HIS A 255 -11.33 11.48 3.98
N SER A 256 -10.40 10.64 4.44
CA SER A 256 -9.01 11.05 4.68
C SER A 256 -8.32 11.55 3.41
N ILE A 257 -8.54 10.87 2.27
CA ILE A 257 -8.03 11.31 0.97
C ILE A 257 -8.68 12.64 0.56
N LEU A 258 -10.00 12.77 0.67
CA LEU A 258 -10.74 13.98 0.33
C LEU A 258 -10.27 15.20 1.13
N LEU A 259 -9.99 15.02 2.43
CA LEU A 259 -9.56 16.07 3.34
C LEU A 259 -8.10 16.47 3.16
N TYR A 260 -7.25 15.54 2.72
CA TYR A 260 -5.83 15.87 2.55
C TYR A 260 -5.63 17.07 1.61
N PRO A 261 -4.80 18.05 1.96
CA PRO A 261 -3.79 18.08 3.00
C PRO A 261 -4.21 18.85 4.27
N PHE A 262 -5.49 19.01 4.54
CA PHE A 262 -5.93 19.76 5.72
C PHE A 262 -5.62 19.03 7.01
N ASP A 263 -5.22 19.77 8.00
CA ASP A 263 -5.18 19.31 9.38
C ASP A 263 -6.60 19.41 9.98
N ILE A 264 -7.21 18.26 10.27
CA ILE A 264 -8.57 18.16 10.78
C ILE A 264 -8.74 18.81 12.16
N GLU A 265 -7.66 18.91 12.96
CA GLU A 265 -7.69 19.58 14.25
C GLU A 265 -7.92 21.11 14.11
N SER A 266 -7.50 21.68 12.97
CA SER A 266 -7.77 23.08 12.68
C SER A 266 -9.22 23.35 12.28
N LEU A 267 -9.99 22.32 11.94
CA LEU A 267 -11.40 22.42 11.54
C LEU A 267 -12.34 22.20 12.71
N PHE A 268 -12.17 21.12 13.43
CA PHE A 268 -12.97 20.75 14.60
C PHE A 268 -12.13 19.94 15.59
N ASP A 269 -12.55 19.94 16.86
CA ASP A 269 -11.93 19.13 17.93
C ASP A 269 -11.97 17.63 17.59
N ILE A 270 -10.92 16.89 17.98
CA ILE A 270 -10.80 15.44 17.71
C ILE A 270 -11.97 14.66 18.27
N ASN A 271 -12.45 14.98 19.48
CA ASN A 271 -13.59 14.27 20.08
C ASN A 271 -14.89 14.57 19.32
N ALA A 272 -15.02 15.78 18.76
CA ALA A 272 -16.16 16.10 17.88
C ALA A 272 -16.13 15.25 16.60
N TRP A 273 -14.97 15.02 16.00
CA TRP A 273 -14.81 14.12 14.87
C TRP A 273 -15.18 12.68 15.22
N ILE A 274 -14.65 12.13 16.33
CA ILE A 274 -14.93 10.78 16.79
C ILE A 274 -16.45 10.60 17.01
N ASN A 275 -17.07 11.45 17.83
CA ASN A 275 -18.51 11.40 18.09
C ASN A 275 -19.35 11.54 16.83
N ALA A 276 -18.98 12.45 15.92
CA ALA A 276 -19.72 12.68 14.69
C ALA A 276 -19.64 11.45 13.75
N TYR A 277 -18.49 10.79 13.60
CA TYR A 277 -18.37 9.54 12.84
C TYR A 277 -19.12 8.38 13.50
N GLU A 278 -19.01 8.22 14.81
CA GLU A 278 -19.81 7.20 15.53
C GLU A 278 -21.31 7.38 15.28
N CYS A 279 -21.80 8.60 15.40
CA CYS A 279 -23.19 8.92 15.16
C CYS A 279 -23.57 8.73 13.68
N TYR A 280 -22.68 9.07 12.75
CA TYR A 280 -22.88 8.87 11.32
C TYR A 280 -23.13 7.39 11.00
N PHE A 281 -22.27 6.48 11.49
CA PHE A 281 -22.40 5.05 11.23
C PHE A 281 -23.55 4.41 12.00
N LYS A 282 -23.79 4.81 13.27
CA LYS A 282 -24.94 4.35 14.05
C LYS A 282 -26.27 4.74 13.38
N ASN A 283 -26.35 5.95 12.83
CA ASN A 283 -27.54 6.40 12.10
C ASN A 283 -27.78 5.59 10.81
N MET A 284 -26.76 5.12 10.12
CA MET A 284 -26.91 4.22 8.96
C MET A 284 -27.59 2.90 9.35
N LEU A 285 -27.43 2.46 10.61
CA LEU A 285 -28.09 1.27 11.17
C LEU A 285 -29.44 1.58 11.83
N GLY A 286 -29.90 2.84 11.82
CA GLY A 286 -31.11 3.27 12.51
C GLY A 286 -30.95 3.34 14.04
N ILE A 287 -29.73 3.31 14.57
CA ILE A 287 -29.44 3.41 16.00
C ILE A 287 -29.35 4.89 16.39
N GLN A 288 -30.09 5.28 17.42
CA GLN A 288 -30.01 6.65 17.94
C GLN A 288 -28.65 6.92 18.59
N CYS A 289 -28.11 8.10 18.32
CA CYS A 289 -26.85 8.56 18.87
C CYS A 289 -26.98 10.02 19.30
N GLU A 290 -26.39 10.37 20.45
CA GLU A 290 -26.36 11.74 20.93
C GLU A 290 -25.20 12.50 20.27
N LEU A 291 -25.57 13.46 19.41
CA LEU A 291 -24.62 14.23 18.62
C LEU A 291 -24.11 15.43 19.44
N GLN A 292 -22.80 15.51 19.65
CA GLN A 292 -22.17 16.61 20.39
C GLN A 292 -21.97 17.87 19.54
N ASN A 293 -21.63 17.69 18.25
CA ASN A 293 -21.36 18.78 17.33
C ASN A 293 -22.06 18.55 15.98
N TYR A 294 -23.07 19.37 15.71
CA TYR A 294 -23.86 19.26 14.47
C TYR A 294 -23.09 19.69 13.22
N ASP A 295 -22.19 20.66 13.35
CA ASP A 295 -21.43 21.19 12.19
C ASP A 295 -20.43 20.16 11.69
N THR A 296 -19.73 19.46 12.61
CA THR A 296 -18.83 18.36 12.25
C THR A 296 -19.59 17.23 11.55
N PHE A 297 -20.76 16.86 12.07
CA PHE A 297 -21.60 15.82 11.46
C PHE A 297 -22.08 16.20 10.06
N LYS A 298 -22.51 17.43 9.87
CA LYS A 298 -22.94 17.96 8.57
C LYS A 298 -21.79 18.00 7.58
N PHE A 299 -20.60 18.32 8.07
CA PHE A 299 -19.39 18.30 7.24
C PHE A 299 -19.03 16.89 6.78
N ILE A 300 -19.15 15.86 7.65
CA ILE A 300 -18.98 14.45 7.27
C ILE A 300 -19.97 14.05 6.17
N GLN A 301 -21.26 14.42 6.30
CA GLN A 301 -22.25 14.17 5.26
C GLN A 301 -21.89 14.85 3.92
N GLN A 302 -21.27 16.03 3.97
CA GLN A 302 -20.82 16.72 2.76
C GLN A 302 -19.62 16.01 2.12
N LEU A 303 -18.72 15.43 2.90
CA LEU A 303 -17.60 14.60 2.40
C LEU A 303 -18.13 13.40 1.62
N ASP A 304 -19.11 12.70 2.18
CA ASP A 304 -19.70 11.50 1.56
C ASP A 304 -20.39 11.82 0.21
N LEU A 305 -21.10 12.94 0.12
CA LEU A 305 -21.72 13.38 -1.13
C LEU A 305 -20.71 13.69 -2.24
N ASN A 306 -19.53 14.19 -1.90
CA ASN A 306 -18.47 14.52 -2.87
C ASN A 306 -17.53 13.35 -3.17
N GLY A 307 -17.52 12.32 -2.35
CA GLY A 307 -16.75 11.09 -2.58
C GLY A 307 -17.35 10.17 -3.62
N ASN A 308 -18.64 10.35 -3.93
CA ASN A 308 -19.41 9.54 -4.88
C ASN A 308 -19.57 10.20 -6.27
N SER A 309 -18.93 11.32 -6.51
CA SER A 309 -18.94 12.07 -7.80
C SER A 309 -17.53 12.00 -8.51
#